data_5f27e02c05d74e97b6e4c6730ef2332a
#
_entry.id   5f27e02c05d74e97b6e4c6730ef2332a
#
_cell.length_a   1.000
_cell.length_b   1.000
_cell.length_c   1.000
_cell.angle_alpha   90.00
_cell.angle_beta   90.00
_cell.angle_gamma   90.00
#
_symmetry.space_group_name_H-M   'P 1'
#
loop_
_entity.id
_entity.type
_entity.pdbx_description
1 polymer ?
#
loop_
_entity_poly.entity_id
_entity_poly.type
_entity_poly.pdbx_seq_one_letter_code
_entity_poly.pdbx_strand_id
1 'polypeptide(L)'
;GTNYIQIGTEEISYTGISSNVLSGVTRGVRNTTAASHSAGATVTSTSNYVAWGEAASGDLIVDPGMWSIDNFGDKAICLIVDGEVFEWNSAATDATSSRATIISGAPTASRHMLVSTPDRHLVFFGTETTIGDQSTQDQMFIRFSNQEDINSYTPTATNTAGTQRLADGSRIVGAVRGRDAIYVWTDTALFTMRFIGPPFTFGFTQVGTNCGLIGQNAAVEVDGAAYWMSENGFFKYAGALQTLPCLVEDFVYNDLNTTASQLINAGLNNLFGEINWFYCTENSTVVDRVVTYNYQESSPDRPIW
;
A
#
# COMPACT_ATOMS: atom_id res chain seq x y z
N GLY A 1 -17.89 -15.96 22.11
CA GLY A 1 -18.36 -15.44 20.83
C GLY A 1 -18.86 -16.58 19.93
N THR A 2 -19.59 -16.26 18.90
CA THR A 2 -20.02 -17.23 17.89
C THR A 2 -18.88 -17.45 16.90
N ASN A 3 -18.51 -18.69 16.68
CA ASN A 3 -17.50 -19.06 15.69
C ASN A 3 -18.17 -19.75 14.49
N TYR A 4 -17.46 -19.82 13.37
CA TYR A 4 -17.99 -20.37 12.14
C TYR A 4 -17.01 -21.34 11.52
N ILE A 5 -17.57 -22.39 10.89
CA ILE A 5 -16.83 -23.35 10.07
C ILE A 5 -17.58 -23.56 8.76
N GLN A 6 -16.85 -23.98 7.73
CA GLN A 6 -17.40 -24.41 6.45
C GLN A 6 -17.08 -25.88 6.20
N ILE A 7 -18.08 -26.63 5.74
CA ILE A 7 -17.95 -28.00 5.29
C ILE A 7 -18.61 -28.11 3.92
N GLY A 8 -17.83 -28.33 2.88
CA GLY A 8 -18.33 -28.26 1.50
C GLY A 8 -18.84 -26.86 1.18
N THR A 9 -20.14 -26.73 0.87
CA THR A 9 -20.79 -25.45 0.58
C THR A 9 -21.61 -24.91 1.76
N GLU A 10 -21.67 -25.63 2.90
CA GLU A 10 -22.45 -25.25 4.07
C GLU A 10 -21.57 -24.51 5.08
N GLU A 11 -22.06 -23.38 5.59
CA GLU A 11 -21.52 -22.71 6.78
C GLU A 11 -22.34 -23.06 8.03
N ILE A 12 -21.63 -23.28 9.13
CA ILE A 12 -22.15 -23.73 10.40
C ILE A 12 -21.61 -22.84 11.49
N SER A 13 -22.48 -22.24 12.32
CA SER A 13 -22.05 -21.53 13.50
C SER A 13 -22.05 -22.42 14.74
N TYR A 14 -21.15 -22.10 15.71
CA TYR A 14 -21.07 -22.80 16.98
C TYR A 14 -20.56 -21.85 18.07
N THR A 15 -20.88 -22.18 19.34
CA THR A 15 -20.51 -21.36 20.49
C THR A 15 -19.43 -21.95 21.39
N GLY A 16 -19.13 -23.24 21.24
CA GLY A 16 -18.07 -23.89 22.00
C GLY A 16 -17.53 -25.16 21.36
N ILE A 17 -16.32 -25.54 21.76
CA ILE A 17 -15.66 -26.79 21.39
C ILE A 17 -15.21 -27.50 22.67
N SER A 18 -15.52 -28.79 22.79
CA SER A 18 -14.99 -29.65 23.85
C SER A 18 -14.68 -31.02 23.28
N SER A 19 -13.45 -31.50 23.46
CA SER A 19 -13.00 -32.81 22.99
C SER A 19 -13.38 -33.11 21.53
N ASN A 20 -13.14 -32.15 20.63
CA ASN A 20 -13.48 -32.22 19.20
C ASN A 20 -15.00 -32.28 18.87
N VAL A 21 -15.85 -31.93 19.84
CA VAL A 21 -17.29 -31.82 19.62
C VAL A 21 -17.70 -30.34 19.67
N LEU A 22 -18.42 -29.90 18.64
CA LEU A 22 -19.01 -28.57 18.59
C LEU A 22 -20.29 -28.52 19.44
N SER A 23 -20.49 -27.43 20.19
CA SER A 23 -21.70 -27.18 20.97
C SER A 23 -22.35 -25.86 20.56
N GLY A 24 -23.67 -25.74 20.74
CA GLY A 24 -24.44 -24.58 20.32
C GLY A 24 -24.41 -24.38 18.79
N VAL A 25 -24.57 -25.46 18.05
CA VAL A 25 -24.45 -25.51 16.59
C VAL A 25 -25.71 -25.03 15.91
N THR A 26 -25.58 -24.11 14.94
CA THR A 26 -26.61 -23.74 13.97
C THR A 26 -26.14 -24.05 12.56
N ARG A 27 -26.95 -24.80 11.81
CA ARG A 27 -26.64 -25.28 10.46
C ARG A 27 -27.17 -24.32 9.39
N GLY A 28 -26.48 -24.27 8.24
CA GLY A 28 -26.93 -23.50 7.07
C GLY A 28 -26.99 -21.99 7.33
N VAL A 29 -26.03 -21.42 8.07
CA VAL A 29 -25.95 -19.99 8.33
C VAL A 29 -25.35 -19.23 7.14
N ARG A 30 -25.44 -17.90 7.14
CA ARG A 30 -24.86 -17.01 6.12
C ARG A 30 -25.30 -17.35 4.70
N ASN A 31 -26.61 -17.55 4.51
CA ASN A 31 -27.25 -17.89 3.23
C ASN A 31 -26.80 -19.22 2.61
N THR A 32 -26.27 -20.13 3.40
CA THR A 32 -26.00 -21.50 2.96
C THR A 32 -27.14 -22.45 3.35
N THR A 33 -27.21 -23.61 2.72
CA THR A 33 -28.22 -24.63 3.02
C THR A 33 -27.59 -25.78 3.80
N ALA A 34 -28.27 -26.20 4.89
CA ALA A 34 -27.83 -27.34 5.67
C ALA A 34 -27.81 -28.63 4.81
N ALA A 35 -26.68 -29.30 4.78
CA ALA A 35 -26.45 -30.52 3.98
C ALA A 35 -25.87 -31.66 4.84
N SER A 36 -25.97 -32.89 4.38
CA SER A 36 -25.28 -34.03 5.00
C SER A 36 -23.78 -34.02 4.61
N HIS A 37 -22.90 -34.29 5.55
CA HIS A 37 -21.48 -34.39 5.32
C HIS A 37 -20.97 -35.77 5.68
N SER A 38 -20.07 -36.32 4.85
CA SER A 38 -19.45 -37.62 5.10
C SER A 38 -18.41 -37.50 6.23
N ALA A 39 -18.19 -38.59 6.94
CA ALA A 39 -17.06 -38.69 7.87
C ALA A 39 -15.74 -38.46 7.12
N GLY A 40 -14.88 -37.60 7.65
CA GLY A 40 -13.61 -37.19 7.02
C GLY A 40 -13.73 -36.01 6.03
N ALA A 41 -14.92 -35.39 5.89
CA ALA A 41 -15.04 -34.17 5.12
C ALA A 41 -14.14 -33.06 5.70
N THR A 42 -13.51 -32.29 4.81
CA THR A 42 -12.65 -31.16 5.24
C THR A 42 -13.48 -30.10 5.93
N VAL A 43 -13.01 -29.66 7.08
CA VAL A 43 -13.59 -28.56 7.89
C VAL A 43 -12.65 -27.38 7.85
N THR A 44 -13.13 -26.25 7.35
CA THR A 44 -12.37 -24.99 7.29
C THR A 44 -12.96 -23.99 8.30
N SER A 45 -12.12 -23.34 9.09
CA SER A 45 -12.59 -22.26 9.96
C SER A 45 -12.91 -21.02 9.11
N THR A 46 -14.12 -20.48 9.27
CA THR A 46 -14.59 -19.25 8.61
C THR A 46 -14.98 -18.17 9.62
N SER A 47 -14.52 -18.34 10.88
CA SER A 47 -14.86 -17.43 12.00
C SER A 47 -14.50 -15.97 11.72
N ASN A 48 -13.50 -15.73 10.87
CA ASN A 48 -13.02 -14.41 10.51
C ASN A 48 -13.65 -13.86 9.21
N TYR A 49 -14.62 -14.60 8.62
CA TYR A 49 -15.34 -14.12 7.44
C TYR A 49 -16.69 -13.54 7.82
N VAL A 50 -16.99 -12.37 7.30
CA VAL A 50 -18.34 -11.81 7.24
C VAL A 50 -18.77 -11.72 5.79
N ALA A 51 -20.03 -12.07 5.50
CA ALA A 51 -20.61 -11.92 4.18
C ALA A 51 -20.79 -10.44 3.83
N TRP A 52 -20.84 -10.11 2.56
CA TRP A 52 -21.17 -8.76 2.09
C TRP A 52 -22.53 -8.33 2.66
N GLY A 53 -22.54 -7.19 3.39
CA GLY A 53 -23.74 -6.63 4.00
C GLY A 53 -24.06 -7.16 5.41
N GLU A 54 -23.25 -8.07 5.97
CA GLU A 54 -23.36 -8.44 7.39
C GLU A 54 -22.43 -7.59 8.26
N ALA A 55 -22.94 -7.15 9.40
CA ALA A 55 -22.10 -6.46 10.38
C ALA A 55 -21.07 -7.46 10.93
N ALA A 56 -19.80 -7.05 10.97
CA ALA A 56 -18.77 -7.82 11.64
C ALA A 56 -19.12 -7.98 13.13
N SER A 57 -19.19 -9.21 13.62
CA SER A 57 -19.37 -9.49 15.05
C SER A 57 -18.00 -9.50 15.73
N GLY A 58 -17.72 -8.52 16.55
CA GLY A 58 -16.48 -8.35 17.32
C GLY A 58 -15.86 -6.98 17.12
N ASP A 59 -14.77 -6.71 17.79
CA ASP A 59 -13.95 -5.50 17.64
C ASP A 59 -13.18 -5.48 16.29
N LEU A 60 -13.88 -5.71 15.18
CA LEU A 60 -13.37 -5.36 13.90
C LEU A 60 -13.36 -3.83 13.85
N ILE A 61 -12.21 -3.26 14.07
CA ILE A 61 -11.95 -1.88 13.68
C ILE A 61 -12.15 -1.88 12.16
N VAL A 62 -13.32 -1.40 11.74
CA VAL A 62 -13.65 -1.18 10.32
C VAL A 62 -12.99 0.15 9.91
N ASP A 63 -11.74 0.31 10.26
CA ASP A 63 -10.91 1.32 9.62
C ASP A 63 -10.33 0.64 8.40
N PRO A 64 -10.76 1.00 7.18
CA PRO A 64 -10.18 0.40 5.99
C PRO A 64 -8.71 0.80 5.98
N GLY A 65 -7.86 -0.10 6.43
CA GLY A 65 -6.43 0.12 6.44
C GLY A 65 -5.95 0.50 5.06
N MET A 66 -4.97 1.39 4.99
CA MET A 66 -4.32 1.69 3.71
C MET A 66 -3.46 0.52 3.30
N TRP A 67 -3.60 0.12 2.04
CA TRP A 67 -2.87 -0.99 1.47
C TRP A 67 -1.85 -0.53 0.44
N SER A 68 -0.68 -1.16 0.44
CA SER A 68 0.25 -1.16 -0.68
C SER A 68 0.22 -2.54 -1.32
N ILE A 69 -0.02 -2.59 -2.63
CA ILE A 69 -0.11 -3.85 -3.39
C ILE A 69 0.79 -3.74 -4.61
N ASP A 70 1.63 -4.76 -4.82
CA ASP A 70 2.50 -4.82 -5.99
C ASP A 70 2.76 -6.28 -6.40
N ASN A 71 3.36 -6.49 -7.58
CA ASN A 71 3.65 -7.81 -8.12
C ASN A 71 5.14 -8.14 -8.02
N PHE A 72 5.43 -9.33 -7.51
CA PHE A 72 6.78 -9.92 -7.53
C PHE A 72 6.76 -11.20 -8.38
N GLY A 73 6.86 -11.05 -9.70
CA GLY A 73 6.62 -12.15 -10.64
C GLY A 73 5.17 -12.62 -10.58
N ASP A 74 4.96 -13.90 -10.33
CA ASP A 74 3.62 -14.51 -10.21
C ASP A 74 2.96 -14.28 -8.84
N LYS A 75 3.67 -13.63 -7.93
CA LYS A 75 3.19 -13.36 -6.56
C LYS A 75 2.64 -11.94 -6.46
N ALA A 76 1.43 -11.81 -5.92
CA ALA A 76 0.93 -10.54 -5.41
C ALA A 76 1.43 -10.34 -3.99
N ILE A 77 2.05 -9.21 -3.73
CA ILE A 77 2.55 -8.80 -2.41
C ILE A 77 1.63 -7.72 -1.89
N CYS A 78 1.18 -7.87 -0.66
CA CYS A 78 0.24 -6.95 -0.01
C CYS A 78 0.77 -6.55 1.36
N LEU A 79 0.85 -5.26 1.62
CA LEU A 79 1.17 -4.68 2.91
C LEU A 79 -0.01 -3.86 3.40
N ILE A 80 -0.45 -4.09 4.63
CA ILE A 80 -1.30 -3.14 5.34
C ILE A 80 -0.41 -2.18 6.13
N VAL A 81 -0.73 -0.89 6.11
CA VAL A 81 0.05 0.14 6.82
C VAL A 81 0.22 -0.23 8.29
N ASP A 82 1.48 -0.17 8.78
CA ASP A 82 1.90 -0.52 10.12
C ASP A 82 1.55 -1.97 10.54
N GLY A 83 1.38 -2.85 9.56
CA GLY A 83 1.08 -4.26 9.74
C GLY A 83 1.99 -5.19 8.96
N GLU A 84 1.62 -6.46 8.91
CA GLU A 84 2.39 -7.52 8.28
C GLU A 84 2.29 -7.51 6.76
N VAL A 85 3.22 -8.19 6.12
CA VAL A 85 3.33 -8.35 4.67
C VAL A 85 2.87 -9.73 4.27
N PHE A 86 2.01 -9.78 3.26
CA PHE A 86 1.44 -11.02 2.76
C PHE A 86 1.84 -11.27 1.32
N GLU A 87 2.02 -12.54 0.95
CA GLU A 87 2.13 -12.99 -0.43
C GLU A 87 0.96 -13.89 -0.82
N TRP A 88 0.50 -13.75 -2.05
CA TRP A 88 -0.42 -14.68 -2.69
C TRP A 88 0.18 -15.11 -4.03
N ASN A 89 0.30 -16.42 -4.24
CA ASN A 89 0.92 -16.97 -5.44
C ASN A 89 -0.16 -17.39 -6.45
N SER A 90 -0.25 -16.67 -7.56
CA SER A 90 -1.21 -16.96 -8.64
C SER A 90 -0.88 -18.23 -9.43
N ALA A 91 0.38 -18.65 -9.43
CA ALA A 91 0.86 -19.85 -10.13
C ALA A 91 0.70 -21.14 -9.29
N ALA A 92 0.26 -21.03 -8.02
CA ALA A 92 -0.02 -22.22 -7.21
C ALA A 92 -1.20 -23.04 -7.78
N THR A 93 -1.13 -24.36 -7.67
CA THR A 93 -2.16 -25.28 -8.18
C THR A 93 -3.52 -25.09 -7.51
N ASP A 94 -3.54 -24.52 -6.31
CA ASP A 94 -4.70 -24.22 -5.49
C ASP A 94 -4.96 -22.71 -5.31
N ALA A 95 -4.45 -21.87 -6.23
CA ALA A 95 -4.51 -20.40 -6.13
C ALA A 95 -5.93 -19.86 -5.89
N THR A 96 -6.95 -20.50 -6.44
CA THR A 96 -8.35 -20.09 -6.28
C THR A 96 -8.93 -20.41 -4.89
N SER A 97 -8.31 -21.28 -4.13
CA SER A 97 -8.72 -21.71 -2.77
C SER A 97 -7.72 -21.33 -1.69
N SER A 98 -6.49 -20.97 -2.06
CA SER A 98 -5.44 -20.56 -1.12
C SER A 98 -5.53 -19.08 -0.79
N ARG A 99 -5.33 -18.77 0.48
CA ARG A 99 -5.21 -17.39 0.98
C ARG A 99 -3.79 -16.89 0.85
N ALA A 100 -3.65 -15.56 0.91
CA ALA A 100 -2.36 -14.93 1.12
C ALA A 100 -1.76 -15.39 2.46
N THR A 101 -0.45 -15.59 2.46
CA THR A 101 0.33 -16.02 3.64
C THR A 101 1.34 -14.94 4.00
N ILE A 102 1.69 -14.84 5.29
CA ILE A 102 2.71 -13.91 5.77
C ILE A 102 4.05 -14.27 5.16
N ILE A 103 4.80 -13.27 4.69
CA ILE A 103 6.16 -13.46 4.19
C ILE A 103 7.09 -13.62 5.39
N SER A 104 7.70 -14.79 5.50
CA SER A 104 8.66 -15.08 6.58
C SER A 104 9.90 -14.19 6.49
N GLY A 105 10.30 -13.58 7.61
CA GLY A 105 11.47 -12.72 7.69
C GLY A 105 11.29 -11.30 7.15
N ALA A 106 10.12 -10.95 6.63
CA ALA A 106 9.80 -9.57 6.29
C ALA A 106 9.58 -8.72 7.54
N PRO A 107 9.70 -7.37 7.43
CA PRO A 107 9.30 -6.47 8.51
C PRO A 107 7.83 -6.67 8.89
N THR A 108 7.51 -6.50 10.18
CA THR A 108 6.16 -6.65 10.72
C THR A 108 5.42 -5.32 10.88
N ALA A 109 6.11 -4.19 10.65
CA ALA A 109 5.52 -2.86 10.56
C ALA A 109 6.22 -2.02 9.50
N SER A 110 5.45 -1.50 8.55
CA SER A 110 5.94 -0.61 7.49
C SER A 110 4.83 0.30 7.00
N ARG A 111 5.19 1.50 6.55
CA ARG A 111 4.20 2.49 6.06
C ARG A 111 3.80 2.24 4.61
N HIS A 112 4.75 1.89 3.77
CA HIS A 112 4.53 1.69 2.34
C HIS A 112 5.48 0.61 1.80
N MET A 113 5.11 0.01 0.69
CA MET A 113 5.90 -1.03 0.03
C MET A 113 5.74 -0.92 -1.49
N LEU A 114 6.81 -1.22 -2.21
CA LEU A 114 6.77 -1.45 -3.65
C LEU A 114 7.86 -2.44 -4.08
N VAL A 115 7.72 -2.96 -5.30
CA VAL A 115 8.74 -3.79 -5.94
C VAL A 115 9.58 -2.93 -6.86
N SER A 116 10.90 -2.90 -6.67
CA SER A 116 11.83 -2.25 -7.59
C SER A 116 11.98 -3.06 -8.86
N THR A 117 11.81 -2.43 -10.00
CA THR A 117 12.05 -3.00 -11.32
C THR A 117 13.11 -2.17 -12.06
N PRO A 118 14.03 -2.75 -12.80
CA PRO A 118 14.15 -4.13 -13.27
C PRO A 118 14.92 -5.08 -12.34
N ASP A 119 15.43 -4.60 -11.23
CA ASP A 119 16.34 -5.33 -10.33
C ASP A 119 15.63 -6.26 -9.33
N ARG A 120 14.30 -6.18 -9.24
CA ARG A 120 13.42 -7.03 -8.43
C ARG A 120 13.84 -7.19 -6.98
N HIS A 121 13.84 -6.07 -6.27
CA HIS A 121 13.91 -6.00 -4.82
C HIS A 121 12.53 -5.62 -4.27
N LEU A 122 12.13 -6.21 -3.17
CA LEU A 122 10.98 -5.76 -2.40
C LEU A 122 11.45 -4.68 -1.43
N VAL A 123 10.88 -3.48 -1.51
CA VAL A 123 11.33 -2.30 -0.77
C VAL A 123 10.25 -1.86 0.20
N PHE A 124 10.63 -1.64 1.46
CA PHE A 124 9.78 -1.14 2.54
C PHE A 124 10.22 0.25 2.98
N PHE A 125 9.24 1.12 3.19
CA PHE A 125 9.43 2.50 3.59
C PHE A 125 8.77 2.77 4.95
N GLY A 126 9.45 3.53 5.82
CA GLY A 126 8.99 3.79 7.18
C GLY A 126 8.86 2.52 8.01
N THR A 127 9.91 1.69 8.00
CA THR A 127 9.91 0.34 8.54
C THR A 127 10.79 0.17 9.79
N GLU A 128 10.77 -1.02 10.35
CA GLU A 128 11.55 -1.41 11.52
C GLU A 128 13.07 -1.35 11.26
N THR A 129 13.83 -0.86 12.21
CA THR A 129 15.29 -0.95 12.19
C THR A 129 15.75 -2.34 12.60
N THR A 130 14.99 -3.04 13.45
CA THR A 130 15.18 -4.46 13.82
C THR A 130 13.97 -5.25 13.35
N ILE A 131 14.16 -6.19 12.43
CA ILE A 131 13.08 -6.99 11.85
C ILE A 131 12.36 -7.78 12.94
N GLY A 132 11.05 -7.75 12.95
CA GLY A 132 10.18 -8.44 13.91
C GLY A 132 10.00 -7.71 15.24
N ASP A 133 10.51 -6.49 15.37
CA ASP A 133 10.31 -5.64 16.54
C ASP A 133 9.66 -4.31 16.11
N GLN A 134 8.33 -4.27 16.14
CA GLN A 134 7.53 -3.09 15.76
C GLN A 134 7.87 -1.85 16.58
N SER A 135 8.37 -2.00 17.81
CA SER A 135 8.78 -0.88 18.65
C SER A 135 9.99 -0.12 18.10
N THR A 136 10.73 -0.72 17.16
CA THR A 136 11.89 -0.12 16.49
C THR A 136 11.53 0.53 15.15
N GLN A 137 10.24 0.71 14.83
CA GLN A 137 9.82 1.36 13.59
C GLN A 137 10.32 2.81 13.53
N ASP A 138 11.06 3.13 12.48
CA ASP A 138 11.51 4.49 12.16
C ASP A 138 10.82 4.94 10.86
N GLN A 139 10.03 5.99 10.94
CA GLN A 139 9.25 6.53 9.83
C GLN A 139 10.10 7.00 8.63
N MET A 140 11.42 7.17 8.83
CA MET A 140 12.38 7.60 7.80
C MET A 140 13.27 6.46 7.29
N PHE A 141 13.07 5.23 7.79
CA PHE A 141 13.92 4.09 7.50
C PHE A 141 13.40 3.30 6.29
N ILE A 142 14.31 2.95 5.40
CA ILE A 142 14.05 2.14 4.22
C ILE A 142 14.78 0.81 4.37
N ARG A 143 14.13 -0.28 4.01
CA ARG A 143 14.73 -1.61 3.94
C ARG A 143 14.35 -2.26 2.62
N PHE A 144 15.30 -2.93 1.98
CA PHE A 144 15.05 -3.66 0.75
C PHE A 144 15.58 -5.10 0.84
N SER A 145 14.88 -6.00 0.17
CA SER A 145 15.20 -7.41 0.14
C SER A 145 16.50 -7.69 -0.61
N ASN A 146 17.01 -8.92 -0.54
CA ASN A 146 17.94 -9.42 -1.53
C ASN A 146 17.27 -9.47 -2.91
N GLN A 147 18.08 -9.36 -3.96
CA GLN A 147 17.59 -9.44 -5.34
C GLN A 147 16.91 -10.79 -5.60
N GLU A 148 15.74 -10.77 -6.23
CA GLU A 148 14.93 -11.95 -6.57
C GLU A 148 14.49 -12.81 -5.37
N ASP A 149 14.63 -12.31 -4.12
CA ASP A 149 14.34 -13.05 -2.91
C ASP A 149 13.55 -12.20 -1.91
N ILE A 150 12.27 -12.55 -1.71
CA ILE A 150 11.34 -11.86 -0.81
C ILE A 150 11.45 -12.30 0.66
N ASN A 151 12.35 -13.22 0.98
CA ASN A 151 12.51 -13.75 2.34
C ASN A 151 13.81 -13.31 3.03
N SER A 152 14.67 -12.55 2.35
CA SER A 152 15.99 -12.15 2.85
C SER A 152 16.13 -10.63 2.88
N TYR A 153 16.19 -10.05 4.09
CA TYR A 153 16.24 -8.60 4.31
C TYR A 153 17.41 -8.16 5.21
N THR A 154 18.20 -9.09 5.70
CA THR A 154 19.37 -8.77 6.53
C THR A 154 20.57 -8.58 5.62
N PRO A 155 21.23 -7.40 5.63
CA PRO A 155 22.43 -7.15 4.84
C PRO A 155 23.57 -8.08 5.24
N THR A 156 24.24 -8.67 4.23
CA THR A 156 25.45 -9.48 4.39
C THR A 156 26.48 -9.08 3.34
N ALA A 157 27.70 -9.55 3.47
CA ALA A 157 28.76 -9.29 2.49
C ALA A 157 28.51 -9.91 1.10
N THR A 158 27.56 -10.84 0.99
CA THR A 158 27.33 -11.65 -0.22
C THR A 158 25.95 -11.45 -0.85
N ASN A 159 25.05 -10.68 -0.21
CA ASN A 159 23.72 -10.40 -0.75
C ASN A 159 23.58 -8.91 -1.09
N THR A 160 22.47 -8.57 -1.72
CA THR A 160 22.12 -7.20 -2.12
C THR A 160 21.09 -6.56 -1.20
N ALA A 161 20.66 -7.26 -0.14
CA ALA A 161 19.77 -6.69 0.87
C ALA A 161 20.45 -5.51 1.56
N GLY A 162 19.67 -4.49 1.92
CA GLY A 162 20.24 -3.30 2.53
C GLY A 162 19.20 -2.43 3.22
N THR A 163 19.73 -1.36 3.80
CA THR A 163 18.94 -0.38 4.55
C THR A 163 19.46 1.02 4.29
N GLN A 164 18.59 2.01 4.40
CA GLN A 164 18.93 3.43 4.34
C GLN A 164 17.96 4.21 5.20
N ARG A 165 18.48 5.23 5.92
CA ARG A 165 17.66 6.23 6.58
C ARG A 165 17.73 7.54 5.80
N LEU A 166 16.58 8.13 5.44
CA LEU A 166 16.54 9.45 4.81
C LEU A 166 16.83 10.55 5.85
N ALA A 167 17.41 11.65 5.37
CA ALA A 167 17.92 12.70 6.26
C ALA A 167 16.99 13.91 6.40
N ASP A 168 16.05 14.13 5.46
CA ASP A 168 15.18 15.31 5.45
C ASP A 168 13.70 14.87 5.51
N GLY A 169 12.98 15.39 6.50
CA GLY A 169 11.60 15.06 6.83
C GLY A 169 11.45 14.39 8.19
N SER A 170 10.21 14.14 8.57
CA SER A 170 9.86 13.42 9.79
C SER A 170 9.32 12.01 9.51
N ARG A 171 8.76 11.80 8.32
CA ARG A 171 8.22 10.51 7.87
C ARG A 171 8.26 10.38 6.34
N ILE A 172 8.41 9.18 5.85
CA ILE A 172 8.16 8.85 4.45
C ILE A 172 6.65 8.73 4.28
N VAL A 173 6.08 9.49 3.35
CA VAL A 173 4.65 9.52 3.09
C VAL A 173 4.26 8.52 2.01
N GLY A 174 5.06 8.41 0.93
CA GLY A 174 4.79 7.48 -0.15
C GLY A 174 5.95 7.36 -1.12
N ALA A 175 5.84 6.39 -2.01
CA ALA A 175 6.81 6.17 -3.07
C ALA A 175 6.10 5.73 -4.36
N VAL A 176 6.63 6.16 -5.51
CA VAL A 176 6.13 5.79 -6.83
C VAL A 176 7.29 5.32 -7.69
N ARG A 177 7.06 4.23 -8.39
CA ARG A 177 8.01 3.69 -9.36
C ARG A 177 8.01 4.56 -10.61
N GLY A 178 9.15 5.14 -10.94
CA GLY A 178 9.38 5.84 -12.18
C GLY A 178 10.18 5.00 -13.18
N ARG A 179 10.45 5.59 -14.35
CA ARG A 179 11.18 4.93 -15.43
C ARG A 179 12.61 4.54 -15.04
N ASP A 180 13.34 5.47 -14.43
CA ASP A 180 14.78 5.32 -14.15
C ASP A 180 15.11 5.36 -12.66
N ALA A 181 14.12 5.59 -11.81
CA ALA A 181 14.26 5.69 -10.35
C ALA A 181 12.94 5.43 -9.66
N ILE A 182 13.00 5.09 -8.40
CA ILE A 182 11.87 5.17 -7.48
C ILE A 182 11.89 6.57 -6.88
N TYR A 183 10.77 7.27 -6.96
CA TYR A 183 10.57 8.55 -6.30
C TYR A 183 10.04 8.29 -4.90
N VAL A 184 10.72 8.82 -3.90
CA VAL A 184 10.37 8.64 -2.49
C VAL A 184 10.13 9.99 -1.86
N TRP A 185 8.93 10.23 -1.39
CA TRP A 185 8.58 11.49 -0.72
C TRP A 185 8.53 11.32 0.79
N THR A 186 9.13 12.28 1.45
CA THR A 186 8.83 12.57 2.85
C THR A 186 7.72 13.61 2.94
N ASP A 187 7.37 13.99 4.15
CA ASP A 187 6.47 15.12 4.42
C ASP A 187 7.05 16.49 3.98
N THR A 188 8.36 16.59 3.72
CA THR A 188 9.02 17.85 3.34
C THR A 188 9.79 17.79 2.02
N ALA A 189 10.27 16.62 1.60
CA ALA A 189 11.27 16.49 0.54
C ALA A 189 10.96 15.37 -0.44
N LEU A 190 11.57 15.46 -1.63
CA LEU A 190 11.61 14.40 -2.63
C LEU A 190 13.02 13.83 -2.74
N PHE A 191 13.11 12.50 -2.70
CA PHE A 191 14.31 11.73 -2.97
C PHE A 191 14.13 10.84 -4.21
N THR A 192 15.21 10.61 -4.93
CA THR A 192 15.29 9.54 -5.94
C THR A 192 16.10 8.40 -5.38
N MET A 193 15.58 7.18 -5.52
CA MET A 193 16.24 5.93 -5.20
C MET A 193 16.53 5.20 -6.51
N ARG A 194 17.80 4.94 -6.83
CA ARG A 194 18.24 4.32 -8.08
C ARG A 194 19.06 3.08 -7.80
N PHE A 195 18.83 2.03 -8.56
CA PHE A 195 19.70 0.86 -8.54
C PHE A 195 21.05 1.23 -9.14
N ILE A 196 22.12 1.07 -8.36
CA ILE A 196 23.51 1.36 -8.73
C ILE A 196 24.40 0.12 -8.71
N GLY A 197 23.86 -1.00 -8.24
CA GLY A 197 24.58 -2.26 -8.10
C GLY A 197 25.54 -2.31 -6.91
N PRO A 198 26.21 -3.46 -6.73
CA PRO A 198 27.13 -3.66 -5.62
C PRO A 198 28.28 -2.63 -5.61
N PRO A 199 28.76 -2.25 -4.40
CA PRO A 199 28.43 -2.80 -3.09
C PRO A 199 27.23 -2.15 -2.40
N PHE A 200 26.65 -1.08 -2.94
CA PHE A 200 25.62 -0.29 -2.24
C PHE A 200 24.19 -0.63 -2.62
N THR A 201 23.99 -1.39 -3.70
CA THR A 201 22.71 -1.77 -4.29
C THR A 201 21.89 -0.58 -4.78
N PHE A 202 21.49 0.35 -3.90
CA PHE A 202 20.75 1.56 -4.23
C PHE A 202 21.50 2.84 -3.82
N GLY A 203 21.43 3.84 -4.69
CA GLY A 203 21.85 5.20 -4.40
C GLY A 203 20.64 6.09 -4.13
N PHE A 204 20.74 6.94 -3.12
CA PHE A 204 19.71 7.88 -2.71
C PHE A 204 20.17 9.30 -2.92
N THR A 205 19.36 10.12 -3.59
CA THR A 205 19.67 11.52 -3.85
C THR A 205 18.46 12.38 -3.53
N GLN A 206 18.62 13.37 -2.66
CA GLN A 206 17.60 14.40 -2.45
C GLN A 206 17.56 15.33 -3.65
N VAL A 207 16.39 15.52 -4.24
CA VAL A 207 16.21 16.31 -5.46
C VAL A 207 15.27 17.51 -5.27
N GLY A 208 14.62 17.60 -4.12
CA GLY A 208 13.75 18.70 -3.78
C GLY A 208 13.52 18.85 -2.28
N THR A 209 13.28 20.09 -1.84
CA THR A 209 12.87 20.47 -0.49
C THR A 209 11.60 21.30 -0.54
N ASN A 210 10.83 21.36 0.54
CA ASN A 210 9.53 22.06 0.62
C ASN A 210 8.53 21.59 -0.47
N CYS A 211 8.62 20.33 -0.84
CA CYS A 211 7.81 19.70 -1.89
C CYS A 211 7.35 18.30 -1.48
N GLY A 212 7.11 18.10 -0.19
CA GLY A 212 6.65 16.84 0.37
C GLY A 212 5.33 16.37 -0.24
N LEU A 213 4.96 15.13 0.02
CA LEU A 213 3.73 14.53 -0.46
C LEU A 213 2.63 14.70 0.60
N ILE A 214 1.43 15.12 0.19
CA ILE A 214 0.33 15.34 1.11
C ILE A 214 -0.31 14.02 1.59
N GLY A 215 -0.34 13.00 0.75
CA GLY A 215 -0.92 11.68 1.05
C GLY A 215 -0.27 10.58 0.25
N GLN A 216 -0.30 9.34 0.74
CA GLN A 216 0.43 8.20 0.18
C GLN A 216 0.20 7.99 -1.33
N ASN A 217 -1.02 8.22 -1.79
CA ASN A 217 -1.42 8.00 -3.18
C ASN A 217 -1.59 9.30 -3.98
N ALA A 218 -1.08 10.43 -3.48
CA ALA A 218 -1.25 11.75 -4.11
C ALA A 218 -0.23 12.04 -5.22
N ALA A 219 0.52 11.03 -5.67
CA ALA A 219 1.52 11.14 -6.73
C ALA A 219 1.30 10.13 -7.84
N VAL A 220 1.61 10.52 -9.07
CA VAL A 220 1.64 9.66 -10.26
C VAL A 220 2.89 9.91 -11.07
N GLU A 221 3.31 8.91 -11.84
CA GLU A 221 4.37 9.03 -12.84
C GLU A 221 3.78 8.83 -14.22
N VAL A 222 4.14 9.70 -15.14
CA VAL A 222 3.77 9.62 -16.55
C VAL A 222 4.90 10.18 -17.44
N ASP A 223 5.26 9.44 -18.46
CA ASP A 223 6.27 9.83 -19.47
C ASP A 223 7.64 10.23 -18.89
N GLY A 224 8.05 9.58 -17.80
CA GLY A 224 9.32 9.86 -17.11
C GLY A 224 9.27 11.06 -16.17
N ALA A 225 8.11 11.65 -15.93
CA ALA A 225 7.92 12.74 -15.01
C ALA A 225 6.99 12.34 -13.86
N ALA A 226 7.35 12.69 -12.64
CA ALA A 226 6.47 12.55 -11.47
C ALA A 226 5.68 13.84 -11.26
N TYR A 227 4.40 13.70 -10.94
CA TYR A 227 3.48 14.79 -10.61
C TYR A 227 2.82 14.47 -9.28
N TRP A 228 2.70 15.44 -8.38
CA TRP A 228 2.10 15.22 -7.08
C TRP A 228 1.46 16.47 -6.48
N MET A 229 0.57 16.22 -5.54
CA MET A 229 -0.03 17.23 -4.67
C MET A 229 0.73 17.25 -3.35
N SER A 230 1.17 18.44 -2.95
CA SER A 230 1.83 18.73 -1.68
C SER A 230 0.88 19.54 -0.78
N GLU A 231 1.27 19.78 0.47
CA GLU A 231 0.56 20.75 1.33
C GLU A 231 0.67 22.20 0.83
N ASN A 232 1.69 22.49 -0.02
CA ASN A 232 2.05 23.82 -0.48
C ASN A 232 1.88 24.01 -2.00
N GLY A 233 1.03 23.24 -2.65
CA GLY A 233 0.76 23.35 -4.08
C GLY A 233 1.02 22.05 -4.85
N PHE A 234 1.05 22.16 -6.16
CA PHE A 234 1.28 21.07 -7.08
C PHE A 234 2.68 21.14 -7.67
N PHE A 235 3.31 20.00 -7.82
CA PHE A 235 4.69 19.91 -8.27
C PHE A 235 4.87 18.88 -9.39
N LYS A 236 5.95 19.06 -10.14
CA LYS A 236 6.45 18.16 -11.17
C LYS A 236 7.94 17.96 -11.00
N TYR A 237 8.40 16.74 -11.21
CA TYR A 237 9.82 16.41 -11.35
C TYR A 237 10.06 15.64 -12.65
N ALA A 238 10.88 16.24 -13.53
CA ALA A 238 11.33 15.65 -14.79
C ALA A 238 12.83 15.90 -14.97
N GLY A 239 13.64 15.41 -14.01
CA GLY A 239 15.07 15.75 -13.90
C GLY A 239 15.36 17.05 -13.14
N ALA A 240 14.39 17.93 -13.03
CA ALA A 240 14.42 19.13 -12.17
C ALA A 240 13.06 19.32 -11.49
N LEU A 241 13.08 19.81 -10.25
CA LEU A 241 11.89 20.19 -9.50
C LEU A 241 11.25 21.43 -10.10
N GLN A 242 9.95 21.39 -10.35
CA GLN A 242 9.15 22.52 -10.84
C GLN A 242 7.85 22.60 -10.05
N THR A 243 7.46 23.80 -9.68
CA THR A 243 6.10 24.07 -9.20
C THR A 243 5.15 24.14 -10.40
N LEU A 244 3.98 23.52 -10.32
CA LEU A 244 2.93 23.66 -11.31
C LEU A 244 2.04 24.84 -10.92
N PRO A 245 2.03 25.95 -11.70
CA PRO A 245 1.12 27.05 -11.41
C PRO A 245 -0.33 26.55 -11.52
N CYS A 246 -1.09 26.68 -10.44
CA CYS A 246 -2.48 26.23 -10.39
C CYS A 246 -3.41 27.44 -10.30
N LEU A 247 -4.27 27.60 -11.30
CA LEU A 247 -5.22 28.73 -11.34
C LEU A 247 -6.37 28.57 -10.35
N VAL A 248 -6.59 27.36 -9.86
CA VAL A 248 -7.64 27.02 -8.89
C VAL A 248 -7.07 26.63 -7.52
N GLU A 249 -5.81 26.97 -7.26
CA GLU A 249 -5.09 26.58 -6.04
C GLU A 249 -5.80 27.04 -4.77
N ASP A 250 -6.18 28.30 -4.70
CA ASP A 250 -6.93 28.87 -3.56
C ASP A 250 -8.26 28.15 -3.34
N PHE A 251 -8.95 27.77 -4.40
CA PHE A 251 -10.21 27.03 -4.30
C PHE A 251 -10.01 25.63 -3.72
N VAL A 252 -8.94 24.95 -4.13
CA VAL A 252 -8.64 23.60 -3.66
C VAL A 252 -8.18 23.63 -2.20
N TYR A 253 -7.19 24.45 -1.86
CA TYR A 253 -6.55 24.40 -0.55
C TYR A 253 -7.36 25.07 0.56
N ASN A 254 -8.21 26.06 0.24
CA ASN A 254 -9.13 26.67 1.22
C ASN A 254 -10.29 25.74 1.62
N ASP A 255 -10.60 24.73 0.81
CA ASP A 255 -11.70 23.78 1.04
C ASP A 255 -11.19 22.34 1.26
N LEU A 256 -9.89 22.17 1.50
CA LEU A 256 -9.25 20.86 1.65
C LEU A 256 -9.35 20.34 3.09
N ASN A 257 -9.86 19.11 3.27
CA ASN A 257 -9.76 18.41 4.53
C ASN A 257 -8.36 17.81 4.74
N THR A 258 -7.49 18.53 5.43
CA THR A 258 -6.10 18.10 5.69
C THR A 258 -6.04 16.89 6.64
N THR A 259 -7.06 16.67 7.48
CA THR A 259 -7.12 15.48 8.36
C THR A 259 -7.45 14.20 7.60
N ALA A 260 -8.01 14.32 6.40
CA ALA A 260 -8.33 13.22 5.49
C ALA A 260 -7.32 13.11 4.32
N SER A 261 -6.12 13.66 4.47
CA SER A 261 -5.08 13.68 3.42
C SER A 261 -4.69 12.28 2.91
N GLN A 262 -4.82 11.25 3.74
CA GLN A 262 -4.61 9.85 3.34
C GLN A 262 -5.61 9.34 2.29
N LEU A 263 -6.76 10.00 2.12
CA LEU A 263 -7.76 9.66 1.11
C LEU A 263 -7.49 10.35 -0.24
N ILE A 264 -6.53 11.28 -0.29
CA ILE A 264 -6.14 11.93 -1.54
C ILE A 264 -5.51 10.90 -2.47
N ASN A 265 -6.07 10.79 -3.67
CA ASN A 265 -5.62 9.82 -4.65
C ASN A 265 -5.41 10.50 -6.00
N ALA A 266 -4.25 10.26 -6.60
CA ALA A 266 -3.93 10.73 -7.94
C ALA A 266 -4.24 9.64 -8.97
N GLY A 267 -4.99 9.98 -10.01
CA GLY A 267 -5.35 9.08 -11.10
C GLY A 267 -4.91 9.65 -12.45
N LEU A 268 -4.43 8.78 -13.33
CA LEU A 268 -4.00 9.15 -14.67
C LEU A 268 -5.06 8.76 -15.70
N ASN A 269 -5.47 9.73 -16.52
CA ASN A 269 -6.33 9.54 -17.68
C ASN A 269 -5.52 9.75 -18.97
N ASN A 270 -4.84 8.72 -19.42
CA ASN A 270 -3.95 8.77 -20.59
C ASN A 270 -4.70 9.15 -21.88
N LEU A 271 -5.99 8.84 -21.98
CA LEU A 271 -6.75 9.12 -23.20
C LEU A 271 -6.89 10.64 -23.46
N PHE A 272 -6.99 11.41 -22.39
CA PHE A 272 -7.16 12.87 -22.45
C PHE A 272 -5.94 13.64 -21.98
N GLY A 273 -4.84 12.97 -21.60
CA GLY A 273 -3.64 13.62 -21.10
C GLY A 273 -3.83 14.32 -19.76
N GLU A 274 -4.64 13.73 -18.88
CA GLU A 274 -5.07 14.35 -17.63
C GLU A 274 -4.54 13.62 -16.40
N ILE A 275 -4.21 14.39 -15.38
CA ILE A 275 -3.94 13.90 -14.01
C ILE A 275 -5.06 14.42 -13.13
N ASN A 276 -5.72 13.53 -12.42
CA ASN A 276 -6.85 13.83 -11.55
C ASN A 276 -6.45 13.60 -10.10
N TRP A 277 -6.51 14.61 -9.24
CA TRP A 277 -6.40 14.45 -7.78
C TRP A 277 -7.79 14.50 -7.17
N PHE A 278 -8.19 13.37 -6.61
CA PHE A 278 -9.43 13.21 -5.88
C PHE A 278 -9.18 13.55 -4.40
N TYR A 279 -10.01 14.38 -3.80
CA TYR A 279 -9.82 14.85 -2.42
C TYR A 279 -11.14 15.04 -1.68
N CYS A 280 -11.06 15.24 -0.36
CA CYS A 280 -12.20 15.53 0.51
C CYS A 280 -12.27 17.02 0.77
N THR A 281 -13.47 17.62 0.69
CA THR A 281 -13.72 18.99 1.16
C THR A 281 -13.61 19.08 2.67
N GLU A 282 -13.42 20.29 3.23
CA GLU A 282 -13.18 20.57 4.65
C GLU A 282 -14.14 19.83 5.60
N ASN A 283 -15.39 19.72 5.22
CA ASN A 283 -16.44 19.09 6.03
C ASN A 283 -16.79 17.66 5.61
N SER A 284 -16.02 17.06 4.70
CA SER A 284 -16.24 15.70 4.18
C SER A 284 -15.17 14.74 4.67
N THR A 285 -15.60 13.51 5.00
CA THR A 285 -14.71 12.37 5.29
C THR A 285 -14.70 11.34 4.16
N VAL A 286 -15.35 11.65 3.05
CA VAL A 286 -15.35 10.85 1.83
C VAL A 286 -14.90 11.72 0.66
N VAL A 287 -14.28 11.12 -0.33
CA VAL A 287 -13.83 11.81 -1.54
C VAL A 287 -15.03 12.36 -2.29
N ASP A 288 -15.11 13.67 -2.45
CA ASP A 288 -16.24 14.39 -3.07
C ASP A 288 -15.83 15.48 -4.07
N ARG A 289 -14.53 15.68 -4.27
CA ARG A 289 -13.97 16.65 -5.23
C ARG A 289 -12.87 16.02 -6.07
N VAL A 290 -12.63 16.64 -7.21
CA VAL A 290 -11.50 16.35 -8.09
C VAL A 290 -10.95 17.65 -8.64
N VAL A 291 -9.64 17.75 -8.73
CA VAL A 291 -8.93 18.76 -9.51
C VAL A 291 -8.15 18.05 -10.60
N THR A 292 -8.25 18.56 -11.82
CA THR A 292 -7.69 17.93 -13.03
C THR A 292 -6.66 18.86 -13.64
N TYR A 293 -5.50 18.31 -13.97
CA TYR A 293 -4.42 18.98 -14.71
C TYR A 293 -4.18 18.27 -16.04
N ASN A 294 -4.29 19.00 -17.15
CA ASN A 294 -3.95 18.45 -18.45
C ASN A 294 -2.43 18.59 -18.69
N TYR A 295 -1.68 17.48 -18.57
CA TYR A 295 -0.23 17.50 -18.69
C TYR A 295 0.28 17.54 -20.15
N GLN A 296 -0.56 17.19 -21.12
CA GLN A 296 -0.18 17.19 -22.53
C GLN A 296 -0.37 18.56 -23.19
N GLU A 297 -1.46 19.26 -22.86
CA GLU A 297 -1.79 20.54 -23.47
C GLU A 297 -1.27 21.74 -22.67
N SER A 298 -0.83 21.52 -21.42
CA SER A 298 -0.28 22.56 -20.57
C SER A 298 1.13 22.96 -20.96
N SER A 299 1.40 24.26 -20.89
CA SER A 299 2.75 24.82 -20.94
C SER A 299 3.05 25.66 -19.69
N PRO A 300 4.32 26.02 -19.43
CA PRO A 300 4.65 26.85 -18.27
C PRO A 300 3.88 28.19 -18.21
N ASP A 301 3.63 28.78 -19.38
CA ASP A 301 2.92 30.06 -19.48
C ASP A 301 1.39 29.90 -19.59
N ARG A 302 0.90 28.67 -19.80
CA ARG A 302 -0.52 28.38 -19.96
C ARG A 302 -0.85 27.02 -19.35
N PRO A 303 -0.94 26.94 -18.01
CA PRO A 303 -1.39 25.73 -17.34
C PRO A 303 -2.90 25.53 -17.60
N ILE A 304 -3.32 24.29 -17.84
CA ILE A 304 -4.72 23.90 -18.06
C ILE A 304 -5.15 23.04 -16.88
N TRP A 305 -6.09 23.60 -16.13
CA TRP A 305 -6.68 22.96 -14.96
C TRP A 305 -8.19 22.83 -15.13
#